data_189a1c79999f1a1b0a70e30d340658e7
#
_entry.id   189a1c79999f1a1b0a70e30d340658e7
#
_cell.length_a   1.000
_cell.length_b   1.000
_cell.length_c   1.000
_cell.angle_alpha   90.00
_cell.angle_beta   90.00
_cell.angle_gamma   90.00
#
_symmetry.space_group_name_H-M   'P 1'
#
loop_
_entity.id
_entity.type
_entity.pdbx_description
1 polymer ?
#
loop_
_entity_poly.entity_id
_entity_poly.type
_entity_poly.pdbx_seq_one_letter_code
_entity_poly.pdbx_strand_id
1 'polypeptide(L)'
;MAGKHFHGPDEKWPFAHMFFFQLCDSSTELVDRFVELCAKYLSGHPGQEHFSVGVRALEINRDVSATNFEVAVHMIFENTAAYEAYSSTPEHEDFITQSAGMSPVRIVYDSYLRLSVPPQASSQDP
;
A
#
# COMPACT_ATOMS: atom_id res chain seq x y z
N MET A 1 -13.84 22.96 -15.82
CA MET A 1 -13.65 22.62 -15.48
C MET A 1 -13.46 21.77 -15.15
N ALA A 2 -13.11 21.78 -15.42
CA ALA A 2 -12.66 20.87 -14.98
C ALA A 2 -13.44 20.18 -14.22
N GLY A 3 -14.31 20.65 -13.99
CA GLY A 3 -15.08 20.07 -13.10
C GLY A 3 -15.20 18.69 -13.25
N LYS A 4 -15.14 18.38 -14.29
CA LYS A 4 -15.23 17.19 -14.44
C LYS A 4 -14.63 16.37 -13.60
N HIS A 5 -13.84 16.82 -12.97
CA HIS A 5 -13.15 15.99 -12.17
C HIS A 5 -13.88 15.54 -11.03
N PHE A 6 -15.06 15.78 -10.86
CA PHE A 6 -15.75 15.25 -9.71
C PHE A 6 -16.61 14.10 -10.11
N HIS A 7 -16.06 13.21 -10.86
CA HIS A 7 -16.72 11.98 -11.15
C HIS A 7 -16.90 11.16 -9.91
N GLY A 8 -17.80 10.28 -9.92
CA GLY A 8 -17.99 9.36 -8.83
C GLY A 8 -16.84 8.38 -8.73
N PRO A 9 -16.77 7.71 -7.60
CA PRO A 9 -15.65 6.83 -7.34
C PRO A 9 -15.57 5.63 -8.28
N ASP A 10 -16.66 5.29 -8.92
CA ASP A 10 -16.67 4.16 -9.81
C ASP A 10 -16.17 4.50 -11.19
N GLU A 11 -15.73 5.74 -11.42
CA GLU A 11 -15.35 6.10 -12.76
C GLU A 11 -13.89 5.86 -13.01
N LYS A 12 -13.06 6.87 -12.88
CA LYS A 12 -11.71 6.73 -13.30
C LYS A 12 -10.69 7.19 -12.29
N TRP A 13 -11.12 7.48 -11.09
CA TRP A 13 -10.16 7.95 -10.11
C TRP A 13 -9.25 6.80 -9.71
N PRO A 14 -7.95 7.02 -9.71
CA PRO A 14 -7.05 6.03 -9.12
C PRO A 14 -7.36 5.85 -7.65
N PHE A 15 -7.11 4.64 -7.17
CA PHE A 15 -7.47 4.26 -5.82
C PHE A 15 -6.19 3.90 -5.05
N ALA A 16 -5.94 4.62 -3.97
CA ALA A 16 -4.79 4.35 -3.11
C ALA A 16 -5.23 3.49 -1.94
N HIS A 17 -4.52 2.39 -1.74
CA HIS A 17 -4.82 1.41 -0.71
C HIS A 17 -3.55 1.21 0.10
N MET A 18 -3.55 1.69 1.33
CA MET A 18 -2.35 1.68 2.16
C MET A 18 -2.65 0.95 3.44
N PHE A 19 -1.74 0.06 3.85
CA PHE A 19 -1.91 -0.63 5.09
C PHE A 19 -0.66 -0.51 5.95
N PHE A 20 -0.89 -0.49 7.25
CA PHE A 20 0.16 -0.44 8.24
C PHE A 20 -0.08 -1.61 9.18
N PHE A 21 0.91 -2.48 9.28
CA PHE A 21 0.79 -3.72 10.05
C PHE A 21 1.58 -3.62 11.33
N GLN A 22 0.92 -3.87 12.44
CA GLN A 22 1.62 -4.10 13.69
C GLN A 22 1.85 -5.60 13.79
N LEU A 23 3.11 -6.02 13.83
CA LEU A 23 3.45 -7.43 13.88
C LEU A 23 3.48 -7.91 15.32
N CYS A 24 3.55 -9.23 15.49
CA CYS A 24 3.62 -9.84 16.82
C CYS A 24 4.82 -9.38 17.61
N ASP A 25 5.93 -9.16 16.91
CA ASP A 25 7.11 -8.54 17.51
C ASP A 25 7.87 -7.80 16.41
N SER A 26 8.92 -7.10 16.80
CA SER A 26 9.67 -6.29 15.86
C SER A 26 11.02 -6.93 15.51
N SER A 27 11.15 -8.25 15.66
CA SER A 27 12.38 -8.91 15.30
C SER A 27 12.65 -8.78 13.81
N THR A 28 13.94 -8.70 13.47
CA THR A 28 14.33 -8.57 12.07
C THR A 28 13.82 -9.74 11.25
N GLU A 29 13.86 -10.94 11.81
CA GLU A 29 13.42 -12.13 11.09
C GLU A 29 11.94 -12.05 10.73
N LEU A 30 11.10 -11.65 11.68
CA LEU A 30 9.67 -11.56 11.41
C LEU A 30 9.36 -10.45 10.42
N VAL A 31 9.99 -9.29 10.60
CA VAL A 31 9.78 -8.16 9.71
C VAL A 31 10.19 -8.52 8.28
N ASP A 32 11.37 -9.11 8.11
CA ASP A 32 11.86 -9.49 6.78
C ASP A 32 10.95 -10.51 6.14
N ARG A 33 10.52 -11.50 6.89
CA ARG A 33 9.61 -12.52 6.37
C ARG A 33 8.29 -11.90 5.91
N PHE A 34 7.75 -10.99 6.71
CA PHE A 34 6.48 -10.36 6.38
C PHE A 34 6.61 -9.49 5.13
N VAL A 35 7.70 -8.74 5.01
CA VAL A 35 7.99 -7.93 3.83
C VAL A 35 8.04 -8.81 2.58
N GLU A 36 8.71 -9.97 2.68
CA GLU A 36 8.80 -10.89 1.56
C GLU A 36 7.43 -11.41 1.14
N LEU A 37 6.59 -11.73 2.11
CA LEU A 37 5.24 -12.20 1.79
C LEU A 37 4.42 -11.11 1.10
N CYS A 38 4.54 -9.88 1.57
CA CYS A 38 3.85 -8.77 0.93
C CYS A 38 4.30 -8.62 -0.53
N ALA A 39 5.60 -8.64 -0.76
CA ALA A 39 6.12 -8.48 -2.11
C ALA A 39 5.68 -9.63 -3.01
N LYS A 40 5.67 -10.84 -2.48
CA LYS A 40 5.36 -12.01 -3.28
C LYS A 40 3.89 -12.06 -3.71
N TYR A 41 2.99 -11.77 -2.79
CA TYR A 41 1.58 -12.02 -3.04
C TYR A 41 0.76 -10.78 -3.37
N LEU A 42 1.25 -9.60 -2.99
CA LEU A 42 0.45 -8.39 -3.12
C LEU A 42 0.90 -7.49 -4.26
N SER A 43 1.99 -7.83 -4.95
CA SER A 43 2.50 -7.01 -6.05
C SER A 43 2.18 -7.63 -7.41
N GLY A 44 2.22 -6.80 -8.44
CA GLY A 44 2.14 -7.29 -9.83
C GLY A 44 0.74 -7.64 -10.31
N HIS A 45 -0.28 -7.08 -9.71
CA HIS A 45 -1.65 -7.38 -10.10
C HIS A 45 -2.12 -6.48 -11.23
N PRO A 46 -3.03 -6.97 -12.09
CA PRO A 46 -3.55 -6.14 -13.18
C PRO A 46 -4.17 -4.85 -12.66
N GLY A 47 -3.85 -3.74 -13.30
CA GLY A 47 -4.37 -2.44 -12.88
C GLY A 47 -3.66 -1.83 -11.69
N GLN A 48 -2.69 -2.52 -11.12
CA GLN A 48 -1.91 -1.99 -10.02
C GLN A 48 -0.80 -1.12 -10.59
N GLU A 49 -0.90 0.19 -10.36
CA GLU A 49 0.03 1.15 -10.94
C GLU A 49 1.25 1.36 -10.07
N HIS A 50 1.14 1.06 -8.79
CA HIS A 50 2.25 1.21 -7.86
C HIS A 50 2.13 0.18 -6.76
N PHE A 51 3.27 -0.38 -6.37
CA PHE A 51 3.38 -1.21 -5.18
C PHE A 51 4.71 -0.92 -4.52
N SER A 52 4.69 -0.70 -3.22
CA SER A 52 5.92 -0.67 -2.44
C SER A 52 5.62 -1.19 -1.05
N VAL A 53 6.63 -1.76 -0.43
CA VAL A 53 6.56 -2.23 0.94
C VAL A 53 7.81 -1.79 1.66
N GLY A 54 7.65 -1.33 2.88
CA GLY A 54 8.77 -0.82 3.65
C GLY A 54 8.55 -0.98 5.13
N VAL A 55 9.49 -0.45 5.90
CA VAL A 55 9.48 -0.58 7.34
C VAL A 55 9.45 0.79 7.97
N ARG A 56 9.02 0.86 9.22
CA ARG A 56 8.89 2.13 9.91
C ARG A 56 10.24 2.83 10.02
N ALA A 57 10.23 4.13 9.79
CA ALA A 57 11.43 4.95 9.92
C ALA A 57 11.62 5.26 11.40
N LEU A 58 12.44 4.46 12.05
CA LEU A 58 12.57 4.49 13.51
C LEU A 58 13.15 5.79 14.03
N GLU A 59 13.94 6.47 13.20
CA GLU A 59 14.60 7.70 13.65
C GLU A 59 13.70 8.92 13.55
N ILE A 60 12.52 8.80 12.94
CA ILE A 60 11.59 9.93 12.81
C ILE A 60 10.53 9.79 13.90
N ASN A 61 10.64 10.61 14.94
CA ASN A 61 9.74 10.52 16.09
C ASN A 61 9.19 11.89 16.45
N ARG A 62 8.32 12.39 15.62
CA ARG A 62 7.62 13.63 15.89
C ARG A 62 6.35 13.33 16.68
N ASP A 63 5.77 14.34 17.32
CA ASP A 63 4.53 14.15 18.10
C ASP A 63 3.43 13.53 17.27
N VAL A 64 3.40 13.85 15.97
CA VAL A 64 2.35 13.34 15.08
C VAL A 64 2.74 12.03 14.41
N SER A 65 3.92 11.49 14.67
CA SER A 65 4.37 10.26 14.03
C SER A 65 3.70 9.06 14.65
N ALA A 66 3.07 8.23 13.83
CA ALA A 66 2.56 6.96 14.30
C ALA A 66 3.72 6.00 14.52
N THR A 67 3.70 5.28 15.63
CA THR A 67 4.78 4.36 15.99
C THR A 67 4.29 2.94 16.22
N ASN A 68 3.02 2.67 15.90
CA ASN A 68 2.40 1.39 16.22
C ASN A 68 2.34 0.47 15.02
N PHE A 69 3.39 0.44 14.21
CA PHE A 69 3.45 -0.48 13.08
C PHE A 69 4.90 -0.80 12.78
N GLU A 70 5.14 -1.96 12.17
CA GLU A 70 6.46 -2.35 11.70
C GLU A 70 6.57 -2.28 10.19
N VAL A 71 5.49 -2.60 9.46
CA VAL A 71 5.54 -2.70 8.00
C VAL A 71 4.45 -1.86 7.39
N ALA A 72 4.79 -1.18 6.30
CA ALA A 72 3.84 -0.36 5.56
C ALA A 72 3.81 -0.80 4.10
N VAL A 73 2.60 -0.92 3.55
CA VAL A 73 2.40 -1.28 2.14
C VAL A 73 1.65 -0.14 1.47
N HIS A 74 2.14 0.26 0.31
CA HIS A 74 1.52 1.33 -0.47
C HIS A 74 1.16 0.78 -1.84
N MET A 75 -0.12 0.85 -2.18
CA MET A 75 -0.59 0.42 -3.49
C MET A 75 -1.43 1.51 -4.11
N ILE A 76 -1.34 1.62 -5.43
CA ILE A 76 -2.24 2.48 -6.19
C ILE A 76 -2.78 1.64 -7.32
N PHE A 77 -4.10 1.62 -7.46
CA PHE A 77 -4.77 0.92 -8.55
C PHE A 77 -5.37 1.95 -9.50
N GLU A 78 -5.52 1.59 -10.75
CA GLU A 78 -6.05 2.54 -11.75
C GLU A 78 -7.48 2.94 -11.43
N ASN A 79 -8.23 2.10 -10.71
CA ASN A 79 -9.59 2.41 -10.27
C ASN A 79 -10.01 1.38 -9.23
N THR A 80 -11.20 1.55 -8.65
CA THR A 80 -11.68 0.60 -7.64
C THR A 80 -11.99 -0.76 -8.23
N ALA A 81 -12.36 -0.85 -9.49
CA ALA A 81 -12.61 -2.16 -10.09
C ALA A 81 -11.35 -3.02 -10.09
N ALA A 82 -10.20 -2.41 -10.39
CA ALA A 82 -8.93 -3.13 -10.32
C ALA A 82 -8.62 -3.56 -8.90
N TYR A 83 -8.87 -2.70 -7.92
CA TYR A 83 -8.67 -3.05 -6.52
C TYR A 83 -9.57 -4.23 -6.12
N GLU A 84 -10.83 -4.20 -6.51
CA GLU A 84 -11.75 -5.27 -6.15
C GLU A 84 -11.34 -6.59 -6.79
N ALA A 85 -10.87 -6.54 -8.03
CA ALA A 85 -10.36 -7.74 -8.68
C ALA A 85 -9.15 -8.31 -7.94
N TYR A 86 -8.23 -7.42 -7.52
CA TYR A 86 -7.07 -7.82 -6.74
C TYR A 86 -7.49 -8.50 -5.43
N SER A 87 -8.46 -7.96 -4.73
CA SER A 87 -8.83 -8.49 -3.42
C SER A 87 -9.52 -9.85 -3.51
N SER A 88 -9.88 -10.29 -4.70
CA SER A 88 -10.52 -11.58 -4.92
C SER A 88 -9.59 -12.61 -5.54
N THR A 89 -8.30 -12.31 -5.66
CA THR A 89 -7.36 -13.24 -6.30
C THR A 89 -6.94 -14.36 -5.36
N PRO A 90 -6.52 -15.49 -5.91
CA PRO A 90 -5.90 -16.54 -5.09
C PRO A 90 -4.65 -16.05 -4.37
N GLU A 91 -3.89 -15.15 -4.99
CA GLU A 91 -2.69 -14.60 -4.37
C GLU A 91 -3.01 -13.82 -3.10
N HIS A 92 -4.09 -13.05 -3.13
CA HIS A 92 -4.52 -12.32 -1.95
C HIS A 92 -4.89 -13.29 -0.83
N GLU A 93 -5.58 -14.36 -1.18
CA GLU A 93 -5.94 -15.39 -0.22
C GLU A 93 -4.70 -16.09 0.32
N ASP A 94 -3.73 -16.36 -0.54
CA ASP A 94 -2.47 -16.97 -0.11
C ASP A 94 -1.72 -16.08 0.86
N PHE A 95 -1.76 -14.77 0.64
CA PHE A 95 -1.13 -13.85 1.59
C PHE A 95 -1.78 -13.98 2.97
N ILE A 96 -3.11 -14.02 3.01
CA ILE A 96 -3.81 -14.14 4.29
C ILE A 96 -3.40 -15.44 4.99
N THR A 97 -3.34 -16.54 4.24
CA THR A 97 -2.98 -17.84 4.80
C THR A 97 -1.53 -17.87 5.28
N GLN A 98 -0.61 -17.39 4.45
CA GLN A 98 0.82 -17.47 4.77
C GLN A 98 1.22 -16.50 5.87
N SER A 99 0.53 -15.38 6.01
CA SER A 99 0.85 -14.39 7.04
C SER A 99 0.04 -14.59 8.32
N ALA A 100 -0.76 -15.65 8.38
CA ALA A 100 -1.63 -15.87 9.53
C ALA A 100 -0.79 -15.93 10.82
N GLY A 101 -1.24 -15.23 11.85
CA GLY A 101 -0.54 -15.20 13.12
C GLY A 101 0.61 -14.21 13.22
N MET A 102 0.98 -13.57 12.11
CA MET A 102 2.14 -12.67 12.13
C MET A 102 1.75 -11.24 12.51
N SER A 103 0.55 -10.81 12.16
CA SER A 103 0.13 -9.42 12.40
C SER A 103 -1.25 -9.39 13.04
N PRO A 104 -1.32 -9.12 14.36
CA PRO A 104 -2.60 -9.03 15.03
C PRO A 104 -3.38 -7.76 14.70
N VAL A 105 -2.70 -6.71 14.22
CA VAL A 105 -3.36 -5.44 13.97
C VAL A 105 -2.96 -4.92 12.60
N ARG A 106 -3.95 -4.47 11.85
CA ARG A 106 -3.74 -3.89 10.54
C ARG A 106 -4.64 -2.66 10.45
N ILE A 107 -4.05 -1.56 9.99
CA ILE A 107 -4.80 -0.33 9.77
C ILE A 107 -4.75 -0.04 8.29
N VAL A 108 -5.90 0.21 7.67
CA VAL A 108 -6.03 0.41 6.24
C VAL A 108 -6.53 1.81 5.99
N TYR A 109 -5.89 2.50 5.04
CA TYR A 109 -6.33 3.82 4.61
C TYR A 109 -6.59 3.75 3.11
N ASP A 110 -7.83 3.99 2.73
CA ASP A 110 -8.25 3.98 1.33
C ASP A 110 -8.65 5.37 0.91
N SER A 111 -8.14 5.82 -0.23
CA SER A 111 -8.49 7.15 -0.72
C SER A 111 -8.49 7.17 -2.24
N TYR A 112 -9.26 8.11 -2.81
CA TYR A 112 -9.22 8.35 -4.24
C TYR A 112 -8.24 9.46 -4.52
N LEU A 113 -7.41 9.29 -5.54
CA LEU A 113 -6.44 10.30 -5.91
C LEU A 113 -7.12 11.27 -6.86
N ARG A 114 -7.33 12.49 -6.39
CA ARG A 114 -8.00 13.51 -7.20
C ARG A 114 -7.05 14.27 -8.08
N LEU A 115 -5.77 14.28 -7.71
CA LEU A 115 -4.75 14.99 -8.45
C LEU A 115 -3.44 14.26 -8.30
N SER A 116 -2.80 13.96 -9.41
CA SER A 116 -1.47 13.39 -9.42
C SER A 116 -0.58 14.29 -10.24
N VAL A 117 0.62 14.54 -9.76
CA VAL A 117 1.57 15.37 -10.46
C VAL A 117 2.75 14.48 -10.82
N PRO A 118 3.13 14.41 -12.11
CA PRO A 118 4.28 13.58 -12.47
C PRO A 118 5.55 14.15 -11.87
N PRO A 119 6.54 13.30 -11.63
CA PRO A 119 7.79 13.79 -11.08
C PRO A 119 8.45 14.77 -12.03
N GLN A 120 9.10 15.78 -11.48
CA GLN A 120 9.83 16.74 -12.30
C GLN A 120 11.10 16.10 -12.78
N ALA A 121 11.54 16.52 -13.97
CA ALA A 121 12.82 16.08 -14.47
C ALA A 121 13.92 16.59 -13.53
N SER A 122 14.92 15.76 -13.35
CA SER A 122 15.98 16.11 -12.44
C SER A 122 16.90 17.14 -13.07
N SER A 123 17.13 18.23 -12.39
CA SER A 123 17.94 19.26 -12.97
C SER A 123 19.41 18.99 -12.82
N GLN A 124 19.77 18.05 -11.98
CA GLN A 124 21.15 17.79 -11.85
C GLN A 124 21.58 16.75 -12.79
N ASP A 125 20.75 16.36 -13.66
CA ASP A 125 21.25 15.47 -14.55
C ASP A 125 22.24 16.16 -15.24
N PRO A 126 23.17 15.86 -15.13
CA PRO A 126 24.16 16.34 -15.90
C PRO A 126 24.74 15.58 -16.09
#